data_178136109b19a594f3d838c7d797ad05
#
_entry.id   178136109b19a594f3d838c7d797ad05
#
_cell.length_a   1.000
_cell.length_b   1.000
_cell.length_c   1.000
_cell.angle_alpha   90.00
_cell.angle_beta   90.00
_cell.angle_gamma   90.00
#
_symmetry.space_group_name_H-M   'P 1'
#
loop_
_entity.id
_entity.type
_entity.pdbx_description
1 polymer ?
#
loop_
_entity_poly.entity_id
_entity_poly.type
_entity_poly.pdbx_seq_one_letter_code
_entity_poly.pdbx_strand_id
1 'polypeptide(L)'
;MKKVAFSTGAFYTLETADALAKIRKAGFPHAELMPQCPEDLSPVMLKKAEQIGIHISSIHYPLVYFGVLYNANPGMARESKAFSDNLAAFAKAAGTEFVVIHPEEEYKDKFVQILGKPINNNIRYLCEALDKVGVTVAMENYPSGVGQHPDTLDAYVKALAIPNMKVMVDTTEVIEGGGDPLEFIRDLENVPCHLHMSDFDEKKHIPIGTGRVDWVSLIALLKERGYSGYWTLEPSYKYYLDDPDGQLSRDYEFISSHV
;
A
#
# COMPACT_ATOMS: atom_id res chain seq x y z
N MET A 1 -9.26 17.75 7.92
CA MET A 1 -9.15 17.50 6.45
C MET A 1 -9.49 16.03 6.23
N LYS A 2 -10.25 15.67 5.19
CA LYS A 2 -10.54 14.24 4.91
C LYS A 2 -9.25 13.51 4.56
N LYS A 3 -9.04 12.31 5.10
CA LYS A 3 -7.89 11.44 4.83
C LYS A 3 -8.09 10.66 3.52
N VAL A 4 -8.23 11.37 2.39
CA VAL A 4 -8.32 10.76 1.07
C VAL A 4 -6.97 10.87 0.36
N ALA A 5 -6.51 9.77 -0.22
CA ALA A 5 -5.23 9.66 -0.90
C ALA A 5 -5.38 8.96 -2.26
N PHE A 6 -4.37 9.11 -3.10
CA PHE A 6 -4.30 8.45 -4.40
C PHE A 6 -2.88 7.94 -4.65
N SER A 7 -2.75 6.71 -5.16
CA SER A 7 -1.45 6.07 -5.43
C SER A 7 -0.81 6.62 -6.70
N THR A 8 0.48 6.99 -6.64
CA THR A 8 1.27 7.36 -7.81
C THR A 8 1.48 6.19 -8.77
N GLY A 9 1.20 4.95 -8.34
CA GLY A 9 1.27 3.75 -9.17
C GLY A 9 0.40 3.81 -10.44
N ALA A 10 -0.74 4.52 -10.37
CA ALA A 10 -1.58 4.77 -11.54
C ALA A 10 -0.89 5.65 -12.62
N PHE A 11 0.23 6.25 -12.31
CA PHE A 11 0.99 7.16 -13.18
C PHE A 11 2.45 6.76 -13.33
N TYR A 12 2.79 5.48 -13.19
CA TYR A 12 4.18 5.01 -13.20
C TYR A 12 4.93 5.32 -14.52
N THR A 13 4.23 5.72 -15.57
CA THR A 13 4.82 6.15 -16.85
C THR A 13 5.21 7.63 -16.88
N LEU A 14 4.89 8.38 -15.83
CA LEU A 14 5.27 9.78 -15.66
C LEU A 14 6.41 9.89 -14.65
N GLU A 15 7.08 11.05 -14.67
CA GLU A 15 7.92 11.45 -13.55
C GLU A 15 7.06 11.53 -12.28
N THR A 16 7.56 11.00 -11.16
CA THR A 16 6.81 10.92 -9.91
C THR A 16 6.31 12.28 -9.42
N ALA A 17 7.09 13.34 -9.60
CA ALA A 17 6.66 14.70 -9.25
C ALA A 17 5.48 15.20 -10.10
N ASP A 18 5.42 14.82 -11.38
CA ASP A 18 4.30 15.18 -12.26
C ASP A 18 3.04 14.40 -11.86
N ALA A 19 3.19 13.13 -11.48
CA ALA A 19 2.10 12.33 -10.91
C ALA A 19 1.52 12.98 -9.65
N LEU A 20 2.38 13.37 -8.69
CA LEU A 20 1.98 14.07 -7.47
C LEU A 20 1.25 15.39 -7.77
N ALA A 21 1.75 16.17 -8.75
CA ALA A 21 1.12 17.43 -9.15
C ALA A 21 -0.28 17.21 -9.75
N LYS A 22 -0.48 16.17 -10.57
CA LYS A 22 -1.81 15.80 -11.11
C LYS A 22 -2.77 15.38 -10.00
N ILE A 23 -2.35 14.52 -9.09
CA ILE A 23 -3.13 14.07 -7.93
C ILE A 23 -3.56 15.28 -7.09
N ARG A 24 -2.63 16.18 -6.79
CA ARG A 24 -2.93 17.39 -6.02
C ARG A 24 -3.90 18.33 -6.73
N LYS A 25 -3.73 18.51 -8.04
CA LYS A 25 -4.61 19.34 -8.89
C LYS A 25 -6.05 18.82 -8.90
N ALA A 26 -6.25 17.51 -8.86
CA ALA A 26 -7.57 16.88 -8.79
C ALA A 26 -8.28 17.06 -7.43
N GLY A 27 -7.55 17.53 -6.40
CA GLY A 27 -8.12 17.82 -5.09
C GLY A 27 -7.63 16.91 -3.95
N PHE A 28 -6.92 15.84 -4.25
CA PHE A 28 -6.38 14.95 -3.21
C PHE A 28 -5.34 15.66 -2.35
N PRO A 29 -5.53 15.72 -1.01
CA PRO A 29 -4.55 16.33 -0.12
C PRO A 29 -3.38 15.42 0.21
N HIS A 30 -3.56 14.12 0.00
CA HIS A 30 -2.59 13.08 0.31
C HIS A 30 -2.31 12.21 -0.91
N ALA A 31 -1.11 11.65 -0.96
CA ALA A 31 -0.75 10.62 -1.93
C ALA A 31 -0.06 9.44 -1.24
N GLU A 32 -0.25 8.28 -1.84
CA GLU A 32 0.66 7.17 -1.65
C GLU A 32 1.76 7.23 -2.70
N LEU A 33 3.00 7.20 -2.24
CA LEU A 33 4.15 7.16 -3.11
C LEU A 33 4.47 5.70 -3.46
N MET A 34 4.43 5.34 -4.74
CA MET A 34 4.99 4.10 -5.27
C MET A 34 6.28 4.43 -6.00
N PRO A 35 7.46 4.37 -5.34
CA PRO A 35 8.72 4.79 -5.94
C PRO A 35 9.09 3.90 -7.13
N GLN A 36 9.51 4.52 -8.23
CA GLN A 36 9.94 3.83 -9.45
C GLN A 36 11.47 3.78 -9.55
N CYS A 37 12.16 4.68 -8.87
CA CYS A 37 13.61 4.76 -8.86
C CYS A 37 14.13 5.28 -7.50
N PRO A 38 15.43 5.17 -7.20
CA PRO A 38 16.01 5.66 -5.94
C PRO A 38 15.82 7.16 -5.70
N GLU A 39 15.72 7.97 -6.76
CA GLU A 39 15.54 9.41 -6.66
C GLU A 39 14.16 9.78 -6.08
N ASP A 40 13.16 8.93 -6.20
CA ASP A 40 11.85 9.12 -5.61
C ASP A 40 11.88 9.08 -4.07
N LEU A 41 12.93 8.52 -3.49
CA LEU A 41 13.19 8.51 -2.04
C LEU A 41 14.31 9.48 -1.65
N SER A 42 14.39 10.62 -2.33
CA SER A 42 15.43 11.63 -2.10
C SER A 42 14.90 12.89 -1.43
N PRO A 43 15.78 13.71 -0.81
CA PRO A 43 15.40 15.03 -0.32
C PRO A 43 14.87 15.97 -1.40
N VAL A 44 15.22 15.74 -2.67
CA VAL A 44 14.71 16.52 -3.81
C VAL A 44 13.22 16.23 -4.02
N MET A 45 12.82 14.96 -3.93
CA MET A 45 11.40 14.58 -4.04
C MET A 45 10.58 15.18 -2.88
N LEU A 46 11.10 15.16 -1.65
CA LEU A 46 10.43 15.80 -0.50
C LEU A 46 10.16 17.28 -0.77
N LYS A 47 11.18 18.01 -1.26
CA LYS A 47 11.02 19.42 -1.60
C LYS A 47 10.00 19.65 -2.72
N LYS A 48 9.96 18.77 -3.73
CA LYS A 48 8.94 18.83 -4.80
C LYS A 48 7.54 18.61 -4.23
N ALA A 49 7.34 17.60 -3.39
CA ALA A 49 6.05 17.32 -2.75
C ALA A 49 5.57 18.51 -1.89
N GLU A 50 6.47 19.13 -1.13
CA GLU A 50 6.18 20.34 -0.35
C GLU A 50 5.76 21.52 -1.25
N GLN A 51 6.48 21.77 -2.35
CA GLN A 51 6.14 22.82 -3.31
C GLN A 51 4.80 22.58 -4.01
N ILE A 52 4.45 21.33 -4.30
CA ILE A 52 3.15 20.92 -4.85
C ILE A 52 2.05 21.08 -3.80
N GLY A 53 2.37 21.01 -2.53
CA GLY A 53 1.41 21.10 -1.42
C GLY A 53 0.63 19.79 -1.25
N ILE A 54 1.27 18.63 -1.46
CA ILE A 54 0.72 17.29 -1.25
C ILE A 54 1.52 16.56 -0.17
N HIS A 55 0.81 15.88 0.74
CA HIS A 55 1.42 15.09 1.79
C HIS A 55 1.56 13.62 1.35
N ILE A 56 2.76 13.06 1.46
CA ILE A 56 3.02 11.63 1.21
C ILE A 56 2.62 10.87 2.49
N SER A 57 1.38 10.40 2.53
CA SER A 57 0.80 9.73 3.71
C SER A 57 1.25 8.29 3.87
N SER A 58 1.52 7.62 2.77
CA SER A 58 1.99 6.24 2.72
C SER A 58 3.00 6.05 1.60
N ILE A 59 3.81 5.00 1.72
CA ILE A 59 4.77 4.59 0.69
C ILE A 59 4.53 3.11 0.42
N HIS A 60 4.21 2.76 -0.80
CA HIS A 60 4.26 1.37 -1.23
C HIS A 60 5.71 0.95 -1.36
N TYR A 61 6.12 -0.17 -0.75
CA TYR A 61 7.47 -0.69 -0.94
C TYR A 61 7.70 -0.91 -2.44
N PRO A 62 8.78 -0.36 -3.05
CA PRO A 62 8.90 -0.36 -4.49
C PRO A 62 8.88 -1.76 -5.07
N LEU A 63 7.98 -2.04 -6.02
CA LEU A 63 7.82 -3.36 -6.63
C LEU A 63 9.13 -3.88 -7.25
N VAL A 64 9.92 -2.97 -7.84
CA VAL A 64 11.23 -3.29 -8.44
C VAL A 64 12.26 -3.76 -7.41
N TYR A 65 12.06 -3.45 -6.11
CA TYR A 65 12.93 -3.84 -5.00
C TYR A 65 12.43 -5.03 -4.20
N PHE A 66 11.27 -5.62 -4.52
CA PHE A 66 10.81 -6.84 -3.85
C PHE A 66 11.83 -7.97 -3.96
N GLY A 67 12.50 -8.10 -5.10
CA GLY A 67 13.61 -9.04 -5.26
C GLY A 67 14.83 -8.79 -4.37
N VAL A 68 14.91 -7.64 -3.70
CA VAL A 68 15.92 -7.31 -2.68
C VAL A 68 15.41 -7.69 -1.29
N LEU A 69 14.16 -7.33 -0.96
CA LEU A 69 13.54 -7.64 0.34
C LEU A 69 13.36 -9.15 0.52
N TYR A 70 12.76 -9.81 -0.46
CA TYR A 70 12.45 -11.25 -0.45
C TYR A 70 13.62 -12.10 -0.97
N ASN A 71 14.83 -11.83 -0.50
CA ASN A 71 16.03 -12.53 -0.96
C ASN A 71 16.83 -13.13 0.18
N ALA A 72 17.13 -14.43 0.07
CA ALA A 72 17.90 -15.16 1.07
C ALA A 72 19.43 -15.00 0.90
N ASN A 73 19.91 -14.38 -0.20
CA ASN A 73 21.33 -14.20 -0.43
C ASN A 73 21.92 -13.16 0.54
N PRO A 74 23.04 -13.46 1.24
CA PRO A 74 23.63 -12.53 2.21
C PRO A 74 24.07 -11.19 1.61
N GLY A 75 24.43 -11.14 0.33
CA GLY A 75 24.72 -9.89 -0.38
C GLY A 75 23.46 -9.03 -0.51
N MET A 76 22.37 -9.63 -0.99
CA MET A 76 21.08 -8.95 -1.12
C MET A 76 20.49 -8.54 0.23
N ALA A 77 20.74 -9.31 1.29
CA ALA A 77 20.34 -8.92 2.65
C ALA A 77 21.05 -7.62 3.12
N ARG A 78 22.28 -7.36 2.68
CA ARG A 78 22.95 -6.08 2.97
C ARG A 78 22.33 -4.92 2.19
N GLU A 79 21.99 -5.15 0.92
CA GLU A 79 21.28 -4.16 0.10
C GLU A 79 19.89 -3.86 0.66
N SER A 80 19.15 -4.91 1.09
CA SER A 80 17.86 -4.78 1.76
C SER A 80 17.94 -3.90 3.00
N LYS A 81 18.97 -4.08 3.84
CA LYS A 81 19.17 -3.23 5.02
C LYS A 81 19.48 -1.78 4.65
N ALA A 82 20.40 -1.56 3.72
CA ALA A 82 20.73 -0.21 3.27
C ALA A 82 19.50 0.52 2.68
N PHE A 83 18.69 -0.20 1.90
CA PHE A 83 17.45 0.33 1.35
C PHE A 83 16.43 0.62 2.46
N SER A 84 16.27 -0.27 3.44
CA SER A 84 15.37 -0.07 4.58
C SER A 84 15.73 1.17 5.39
N ASP A 85 17.03 1.41 5.63
CA ASP A 85 17.50 2.60 6.35
C ASP A 85 17.20 3.90 5.57
N ASN A 86 17.39 3.88 4.24
CA ASN A 86 17.06 5.03 3.38
C ASN A 86 15.55 5.28 3.35
N LEU A 87 14.75 4.23 3.21
CA LEU A 87 13.29 4.31 3.21
C LEU A 87 12.77 4.86 4.54
N ALA A 88 13.29 4.40 5.68
CA ALA A 88 12.91 4.89 7.00
C ALA A 88 13.29 6.38 7.18
N ALA A 89 14.47 6.79 6.70
CA ALA A 89 14.90 8.19 6.75
C ALA A 89 13.99 9.09 5.89
N PHE A 90 13.62 8.64 4.69
CA PHE A 90 12.70 9.35 3.82
C PHE A 90 11.30 9.44 4.43
N ALA A 91 10.75 8.30 4.91
CA ALA A 91 9.43 8.24 5.53
C ALA A 91 9.31 9.18 6.74
N LYS A 92 10.35 9.21 7.59
CA LYS A 92 10.45 10.17 8.69
C LYS A 92 10.39 11.63 8.22
N ALA A 93 11.18 11.96 7.20
CA ALA A 93 11.27 13.33 6.69
C ALA A 93 9.98 13.75 5.97
N ALA A 94 9.28 12.83 5.32
CA ALA A 94 7.99 13.06 4.67
C ALA A 94 6.82 13.15 5.67
N GLY A 95 6.98 12.68 6.89
CA GLY A 95 5.89 12.53 7.85
C GLY A 95 4.92 11.40 7.47
N THR A 96 5.42 10.39 6.75
CA THR A 96 4.66 9.22 6.31
C THR A 96 4.19 8.39 7.50
N GLU A 97 2.94 7.92 7.47
CA GLU A 97 2.36 7.10 8.54
C GLU A 97 2.47 5.59 8.26
N PHE A 98 2.47 5.17 6.99
CA PHE A 98 2.44 3.77 6.57
C PHE A 98 3.47 3.45 5.49
N VAL A 99 4.06 2.25 5.59
CA VAL A 99 4.77 1.61 4.48
C VAL A 99 4.07 0.30 4.16
N VAL A 100 3.63 0.15 2.92
CA VAL A 100 2.92 -1.05 2.44
C VAL A 100 3.91 -2.09 1.94
N ILE A 101 3.72 -3.33 2.34
CA ILE A 101 4.42 -4.51 1.82
C ILE A 101 3.43 -5.66 1.60
N HIS A 102 3.76 -6.56 0.67
CA HIS A 102 3.00 -7.80 0.46
C HIS A 102 3.51 -8.93 1.35
N PRO A 103 2.73 -10.00 1.59
CA PRO A 103 3.25 -11.20 2.24
C PRO A 103 4.26 -11.92 1.33
N GLU A 104 5.14 -12.66 1.96
CA GLU A 104 6.10 -13.52 1.27
C GLU A 104 5.38 -14.71 0.62
N GLU A 105 5.97 -15.25 -0.46
CA GLU A 105 5.54 -16.53 -1.04
C GLU A 105 5.71 -17.67 -0.02
N GLU A 106 4.77 -18.62 -0.03
CA GLU A 106 4.88 -19.81 0.79
C GLU A 106 5.97 -20.77 0.27
N TYR A 107 6.89 -21.13 1.14
CA TYR A 107 7.90 -22.13 0.86
C TYR A 107 7.50 -23.50 1.39
N LYS A 108 7.76 -24.56 0.59
CA LYS A 108 7.60 -25.94 1.08
C LYS A 108 8.62 -26.25 2.18
N ASP A 109 8.24 -27.09 3.12
CA ASP A 109 8.91 -27.38 4.39
C ASP A 109 10.45 -27.32 4.40
N LYS A 110 11.11 -28.00 3.45
CA LYS A 110 12.58 -28.01 3.38
C LYS A 110 13.21 -26.66 3.02
N PHE A 111 12.47 -25.76 2.39
CA PHE A 111 12.97 -24.44 1.98
C PHE A 111 12.67 -23.36 3.01
N VAL A 112 11.75 -23.57 3.96
CA VAL A 112 11.42 -22.61 5.02
C VAL A 112 12.66 -22.18 5.79
N GLN A 113 13.53 -23.14 6.18
CA GLN A 113 14.76 -22.83 6.94
C GLN A 113 15.83 -22.15 6.10
N ILE A 114 15.89 -22.45 4.79
CA ILE A 114 16.94 -21.97 3.90
C ILE A 114 16.60 -20.60 3.32
N LEU A 115 15.33 -20.39 2.95
CA LEU A 115 14.84 -19.18 2.30
C LEU A 115 14.04 -18.30 3.25
N GLY A 116 13.01 -18.85 3.89
CA GLY A 116 12.08 -18.10 4.73
C GLY A 116 12.75 -17.41 5.92
N LYS A 117 13.64 -18.07 6.66
CA LYS A 117 14.30 -17.43 7.80
C LYS A 117 15.19 -16.23 7.42
N PRO A 118 16.04 -16.28 6.39
CA PRO A 118 16.78 -15.10 5.93
C PRO A 118 15.86 -13.97 5.45
N ILE A 119 14.79 -14.30 4.74
CA ILE A 119 13.82 -13.33 4.22
C ILE A 119 13.05 -12.68 5.39
N ASN A 120 12.56 -13.46 6.34
CA ASN A 120 11.91 -12.93 7.55
C ASN A 120 12.85 -12.00 8.34
N ASN A 121 14.17 -12.24 8.32
CA ASN A 121 15.13 -11.32 8.93
C ASN A 121 15.22 -9.99 8.19
N ASN A 122 15.07 -9.98 6.85
CA ASN A 122 15.04 -8.74 6.08
C ASN A 122 13.76 -7.95 6.38
N ILE A 123 12.61 -8.62 6.40
CA ILE A 123 11.30 -8.01 6.74
C ILE A 123 11.37 -7.43 8.16
N ARG A 124 11.89 -8.20 9.12
CA ARG A 124 12.05 -7.73 10.50
C ARG A 124 12.94 -6.50 10.60
N TYR A 125 14.06 -6.48 9.86
CA TYR A 125 14.95 -5.32 9.85
C TYR A 125 14.25 -4.06 9.28
N LEU A 126 13.51 -4.20 8.17
CA LEU A 126 12.71 -3.12 7.61
C LEU A 126 11.72 -2.57 8.65
N CYS A 127 10.99 -3.46 9.31
CA CYS A 127 10.01 -3.06 10.32
C CYS A 127 10.67 -2.36 11.52
N GLU A 128 11.81 -2.87 12.00
CA GLU A 128 12.57 -2.24 13.09
C GLU A 128 13.12 -0.86 12.71
N ALA A 129 13.53 -0.68 11.45
CA ALA A 129 13.98 0.63 10.95
C ALA A 129 12.83 1.63 10.90
N LEU A 130 11.64 1.19 10.46
CA LEU A 130 10.43 2.01 10.39
C LEU A 130 9.84 2.29 11.79
N ASP A 131 9.88 1.34 12.71
CA ASP A 131 9.41 1.51 14.09
C ASP A 131 10.17 2.63 14.82
N LYS A 132 11.49 2.69 14.64
CA LYS A 132 12.34 3.76 15.21
C LYS A 132 11.94 5.17 14.81
N VAL A 133 11.20 5.30 13.71
CA VAL A 133 10.72 6.58 13.18
C VAL A 133 9.20 6.74 13.29
N GLY A 134 8.52 5.79 13.94
CA GLY A 134 7.08 5.86 14.24
C GLY A 134 6.18 5.50 13.05
N VAL A 135 6.70 4.75 12.06
CA VAL A 135 5.96 4.33 10.87
C VAL A 135 5.40 2.92 11.04
N THR A 136 4.14 2.73 10.72
CA THR A 136 3.48 1.43 10.70
C THR A 136 3.78 0.71 9.38
N VAL A 137 4.09 -0.58 9.46
CA VAL A 137 4.17 -1.45 8.28
C VAL A 137 2.79 -2.05 8.03
N ALA A 138 2.20 -1.76 6.89
CA ALA A 138 0.91 -2.27 6.45
C ALA A 138 1.13 -3.52 5.58
N MET A 139 0.78 -4.69 6.12
CA MET A 139 0.84 -5.96 5.40
C MET A 139 -0.42 -6.11 4.57
N GLU A 140 -0.28 -6.04 3.28
CA GLU A 140 -1.37 -6.12 2.31
C GLU A 140 -1.85 -7.57 2.13
N ASN A 141 -3.15 -7.76 1.93
CA ASN A 141 -3.65 -9.05 1.44
C ASN A 141 -3.17 -9.31 0.01
N TYR A 142 -3.23 -10.57 -0.39
CA TYR A 142 -2.79 -10.99 -1.73
C TYR A 142 -3.73 -12.09 -2.24
N PRO A 143 -3.98 -12.22 -3.56
CA PRO A 143 -5.01 -13.13 -4.09
C PRO A 143 -4.67 -14.61 -3.95
N SER A 144 -3.53 -14.93 -3.35
CA SER A 144 -3.07 -16.31 -3.12
C SER A 144 -2.23 -16.42 -1.85
N GLY A 145 -1.95 -17.65 -1.41
CA GLY A 145 -1.12 -17.92 -0.26
C GLY A 145 -1.71 -17.37 1.05
N VAL A 146 -0.85 -16.92 1.96
CA VAL A 146 -1.27 -16.47 3.30
C VAL A 146 -2.12 -15.19 3.27
N GLY A 147 -2.03 -14.40 2.20
CA GLY A 147 -2.81 -13.16 2.03
C GLY A 147 -4.23 -13.37 1.51
N GLN A 148 -4.59 -14.59 1.05
CA GLN A 148 -5.86 -14.85 0.37
C GLN A 148 -7.08 -14.78 1.29
N HIS A 149 -6.91 -15.15 2.57
CA HIS A 149 -8.01 -15.21 3.53
C HIS A 149 -7.68 -14.38 4.78
N PRO A 150 -8.67 -13.75 5.44
CA PRO A 150 -8.44 -12.88 6.59
C PRO A 150 -7.78 -13.59 7.77
N ASP A 151 -8.19 -14.82 8.07
CA ASP A 151 -7.66 -15.64 9.17
C ASP A 151 -6.19 -16.05 8.95
N THR A 152 -5.82 -16.40 7.71
CA THR A 152 -4.43 -16.75 7.37
C THR A 152 -3.53 -15.54 7.38
N LEU A 153 -4.01 -14.38 6.92
CA LEU A 153 -3.26 -13.13 6.95
C LEU A 153 -3.04 -12.64 8.40
N ASP A 154 -4.09 -12.67 9.23
CA ASP A 154 -3.99 -12.34 10.66
C ASP A 154 -3.00 -13.28 11.38
N ALA A 155 -3.08 -14.60 11.10
CA ALA A 155 -2.16 -15.58 11.68
C ALA A 155 -0.71 -15.34 11.24
N TYR A 156 -0.48 -14.99 9.97
CA TYR A 156 0.84 -14.66 9.44
C TYR A 156 1.45 -13.44 10.13
N VAL A 157 0.71 -12.33 10.21
CA VAL A 157 1.18 -11.10 10.88
C VAL A 157 1.47 -11.37 12.36
N LYS A 158 0.61 -12.13 13.05
CA LYS A 158 0.84 -12.53 14.45
C LYS A 158 2.09 -13.40 14.60
N ALA A 159 2.31 -14.36 13.70
CA ALA A 159 3.47 -15.26 13.76
C ALA A 159 4.81 -14.52 13.57
N LEU A 160 4.82 -13.43 12.79
CA LEU A 160 5.99 -12.57 12.66
C LEU A 160 6.32 -11.85 13.97
N ALA A 161 5.33 -11.61 14.83
CA ALA A 161 5.46 -10.94 16.13
C ALA A 161 6.24 -9.62 16.05
N ILE A 162 5.89 -8.77 15.08
CA ILE A 162 6.50 -7.46 14.82
C ILE A 162 5.53 -6.38 15.29
N PRO A 163 5.87 -5.57 16.31
CA PRO A 163 4.92 -4.67 16.98
C PRO A 163 4.28 -3.61 16.09
N ASN A 164 5.02 -3.06 15.13
CA ASN A 164 4.54 -2.02 14.21
C ASN A 164 3.98 -2.57 12.89
N MET A 165 3.82 -3.89 12.75
CA MET A 165 3.18 -4.50 11.59
C MET A 165 1.69 -4.71 11.84
N LYS A 166 0.86 -4.31 10.88
CA LYS A 166 -0.61 -4.45 10.93
C LYS A 166 -1.15 -4.86 9.58
N VAL A 167 -2.33 -5.50 9.58
CA VAL A 167 -3.03 -5.86 8.35
C VAL A 167 -3.62 -4.62 7.68
N MET A 168 -3.53 -4.56 6.37
CA MET A 168 -4.28 -3.66 5.49
C MET A 168 -5.08 -4.46 4.47
N VAL A 169 -5.97 -3.80 3.72
CA VAL A 169 -6.80 -4.47 2.71
C VAL A 169 -6.75 -3.71 1.39
N ASP A 170 -6.43 -4.44 0.31
CA ASP A 170 -6.76 -4.08 -1.07
C ASP A 170 -8.04 -4.81 -1.49
N THR A 171 -9.03 -4.03 -1.93
CA THR A 171 -10.36 -4.53 -2.30
C THR A 171 -10.33 -5.40 -3.55
N THR A 172 -9.48 -5.08 -4.51
CA THR A 172 -9.37 -5.83 -5.77
C THR A 172 -8.65 -7.17 -5.55
N GLU A 173 -7.59 -7.18 -4.74
CA GLU A 173 -6.85 -8.40 -4.42
C GLU A 173 -7.74 -9.42 -3.66
N VAL A 174 -8.66 -8.96 -2.81
CA VAL A 174 -9.67 -9.83 -2.17
C VAL A 174 -10.55 -10.49 -3.23
N ILE A 175 -11.07 -9.70 -4.18
CA ILE A 175 -11.98 -10.23 -5.23
C ILE A 175 -11.23 -11.17 -6.18
N GLU A 176 -10.00 -10.85 -6.53
CA GLU A 176 -9.12 -11.70 -7.36
C GLU A 176 -8.83 -13.04 -6.67
N GLY A 177 -8.70 -13.03 -5.34
CA GLY A 177 -8.60 -14.23 -4.51
C GLY A 177 -9.90 -15.02 -4.37
N GLY A 178 -11.01 -14.54 -4.96
CA GLY A 178 -12.32 -15.19 -4.91
C GLY A 178 -13.17 -14.82 -3.69
N GLY A 179 -12.74 -13.81 -2.91
CA GLY A 179 -13.44 -13.31 -1.72
C GLY A 179 -14.39 -12.14 -2.02
N ASP A 180 -15.10 -11.72 -0.99
CA ASP A 180 -15.89 -10.49 -0.94
C ASP A 180 -15.23 -9.50 0.02
N PRO A 181 -14.93 -8.25 -0.40
CA PRO A 181 -14.24 -7.29 0.46
C PRO A 181 -14.98 -6.95 1.77
N LEU A 182 -16.33 -6.95 1.73
CA LEU A 182 -17.13 -6.67 2.91
C LEU A 182 -17.00 -7.81 3.94
N GLU A 183 -17.07 -9.07 3.47
CA GLU A 183 -16.89 -10.25 4.32
C GLU A 183 -15.44 -10.33 4.82
N PHE A 184 -14.46 -10.13 3.93
CA PHE A 184 -13.05 -10.14 4.31
C PHE A 184 -12.75 -9.15 5.44
N ILE A 185 -13.22 -7.89 5.32
CA ILE A 185 -13.03 -6.88 6.35
C ILE A 185 -13.79 -7.24 7.64
N ARG A 186 -14.99 -7.83 7.54
CA ARG A 186 -15.76 -8.26 8.71
C ARG A 186 -15.04 -9.33 9.51
N ASP A 187 -14.40 -10.27 8.82
CA ASP A 187 -13.78 -11.45 9.41
C ASP A 187 -12.35 -11.19 9.92
N LEU A 188 -11.70 -10.06 9.55
CA LEU A 188 -10.44 -9.65 10.16
C LEU A 188 -10.62 -9.44 11.67
N GLU A 189 -9.66 -9.89 12.47
CA GLU A 189 -9.67 -9.70 13.91
C GLU A 189 -9.67 -8.22 14.30
N ASN A 190 -8.83 -7.44 13.63
CA ASN A 190 -8.73 -5.99 13.86
C ASN A 190 -9.17 -5.21 12.61
N VAL A 191 -9.60 -3.96 12.82
CA VAL A 191 -9.80 -3.03 11.70
C VAL A 191 -8.50 -2.86 10.93
N PRO A 192 -8.52 -2.89 9.58
CA PRO A 192 -7.30 -2.68 8.79
C PRO A 192 -6.67 -1.33 9.11
N CYS A 193 -5.35 -1.24 9.09
CA CYS A 193 -4.64 0.01 9.37
C CYS A 193 -4.61 0.96 8.16
N HIS A 194 -4.70 0.41 6.97
CA HIS A 194 -4.63 1.12 5.69
C HIS A 194 -5.51 0.42 4.65
N LEU A 195 -5.84 1.08 3.55
CA LEU A 195 -6.66 0.54 2.47
C LEU A 195 -6.09 0.91 1.11
N HIS A 196 -6.14 -0.04 0.19
CA HIS A 196 -6.15 0.21 -1.25
C HIS A 196 -7.55 -0.03 -1.81
N MET A 197 -8.06 0.98 -2.48
CA MET A 197 -9.43 0.99 -2.98
C MET A 197 -9.41 1.15 -4.49
N SER A 198 -9.84 0.13 -5.17
CA SER A 198 -10.13 0.14 -6.59
C SER A 198 -11.32 -0.76 -6.85
N ASP A 199 -12.03 -0.53 -7.94
CA ASP A 199 -13.21 -1.30 -8.26
C ASP A 199 -12.86 -2.54 -9.11
N PHE A 200 -13.83 -3.41 -9.28
CA PHE A 200 -13.70 -4.65 -10.01
C PHE A 200 -14.99 -4.94 -10.80
N ASP A 201 -14.81 -5.33 -12.05
CA ASP A 201 -15.87 -5.96 -12.87
C ASP A 201 -15.36 -7.34 -13.36
N GLU A 202 -15.12 -7.49 -14.64
CA GLU A 202 -14.32 -8.58 -15.22
C GLU A 202 -12.82 -8.23 -15.27
N LYS A 203 -12.50 -6.99 -14.93
CA LYS A 203 -11.15 -6.43 -14.88
C LYS A 203 -10.87 -5.94 -13.48
N LYS A 204 -9.62 -6.04 -13.08
CA LYS A 204 -9.12 -5.61 -11.79
C LYS A 204 -8.59 -4.18 -11.81
N HIS A 205 -8.57 -3.57 -10.63
CA HIS A 205 -8.06 -2.22 -10.39
C HIS A 205 -8.65 -1.17 -11.35
N ILE A 206 -9.97 -1.26 -11.61
CA ILE A 206 -10.68 -0.22 -12.36
C ILE A 206 -10.98 0.98 -11.44
N PRO A 207 -11.26 2.17 -12.00
CA PRO A 207 -11.60 3.35 -11.22
C PRO A 207 -12.76 3.11 -10.27
N ILE A 208 -12.70 3.71 -9.08
CA ILE A 208 -13.72 3.56 -8.03
C ILE A 208 -15.10 4.00 -8.52
N GLY A 209 -16.14 3.25 -8.15
CA GLY A 209 -17.53 3.54 -8.52
C GLY A 209 -17.89 3.15 -9.96
N THR A 210 -17.01 2.43 -10.68
CA THR A 210 -17.28 2.00 -12.06
C THR A 210 -17.48 0.49 -12.18
N GLY A 211 -17.35 -0.25 -11.11
CA GLY A 211 -17.48 -1.70 -11.03
C GLY A 211 -18.63 -2.17 -10.15
N ARG A 212 -18.43 -3.26 -9.45
CA ARG A 212 -19.46 -3.97 -8.67
C ARG A 212 -19.23 -3.99 -7.16
N VAL A 213 -18.21 -3.31 -6.65
CA VAL A 213 -17.96 -3.23 -5.21
C VAL A 213 -19.06 -2.39 -4.54
N ASP A 214 -19.68 -2.91 -3.50
CA ASP A 214 -20.66 -2.16 -2.70
C ASP A 214 -19.93 -1.18 -1.75
N TRP A 215 -19.52 -0.05 -2.30
CA TRP A 215 -18.78 0.99 -1.58
C TRP A 215 -19.57 1.57 -0.42
N VAL A 216 -20.90 1.66 -0.53
CA VAL A 216 -21.74 2.21 0.53
C VAL A 216 -21.68 1.33 1.78
N SER A 217 -21.91 0.03 1.61
CA SER A 217 -21.84 -0.93 2.71
C SER A 217 -20.41 -1.09 3.25
N LEU A 218 -19.41 -1.11 2.39
CA LEU A 218 -18.02 -1.26 2.78
C LEU A 218 -17.51 -0.07 3.61
N ILE A 219 -17.79 1.16 3.17
CA ILE A 219 -17.42 2.38 3.89
C ILE A 219 -18.18 2.48 5.22
N ALA A 220 -19.46 2.09 5.23
CA ALA A 220 -20.24 2.06 6.47
C ALA A 220 -19.65 1.07 7.49
N LEU A 221 -19.31 -0.15 7.07
CA LEU A 221 -18.66 -1.15 7.93
C LEU A 221 -17.32 -0.65 8.49
N LEU A 222 -16.48 -0.06 7.65
CA LEU A 222 -15.20 0.48 8.08
C LEU A 222 -15.35 1.59 9.10
N LYS A 223 -16.33 2.50 8.91
CA LYS A 223 -16.66 3.56 9.88
C LYS A 223 -17.18 2.97 11.19
N GLU A 224 -18.05 1.97 11.13
CA GLU A 224 -18.57 1.26 12.31
C GLU A 224 -17.46 0.58 13.10
N ARG A 225 -16.49 -0.04 12.42
CA ARG A 225 -15.31 -0.65 13.04
C ARG A 225 -14.26 0.35 13.52
N GLY A 226 -14.47 1.66 13.32
CA GLY A 226 -13.58 2.72 13.79
C GLY A 226 -12.35 2.92 12.90
N TYR A 227 -12.44 2.65 11.59
CA TYR A 227 -11.36 2.93 10.66
C TYR A 227 -10.95 4.41 10.70
N SER A 228 -9.66 4.66 10.85
CA SER A 228 -9.10 6.01 10.98
C SER A 228 -7.91 6.27 10.04
N GLY A 229 -7.58 5.30 9.17
CA GLY A 229 -6.52 5.39 8.18
C GLY A 229 -6.88 6.26 6.98
N TYR A 230 -6.10 6.13 5.91
CA TYR A 230 -6.33 6.84 4.65
C TYR A 230 -7.20 6.00 3.71
N TRP A 231 -8.16 6.67 3.07
CA TRP A 231 -8.96 6.13 1.97
C TRP A 231 -8.14 6.30 0.70
N THR A 232 -7.26 5.33 0.43
CA THR A 232 -6.28 5.43 -0.66
C THR A 232 -6.79 4.73 -1.91
N LEU A 233 -6.92 5.46 -2.99
CA LEU A 233 -7.28 4.89 -4.29
C LEU A 233 -6.03 4.38 -5.00
N GLU A 234 -6.10 3.13 -5.49
CA GLU A 234 -5.02 2.47 -6.22
C GLU A 234 -5.52 1.76 -7.49
N PRO A 235 -6.02 2.50 -8.46
CA PRO A 235 -6.43 1.93 -9.74
C PRO A 235 -5.25 1.70 -10.68
N SER A 236 -5.47 0.85 -11.70
CA SER A 236 -4.46 0.60 -12.73
C SER A 236 -4.26 1.80 -13.65
N TYR A 237 -3.01 2.06 -14.00
CA TYR A 237 -2.59 3.13 -14.94
C TYR A 237 -3.37 3.13 -16.27
N LYS A 238 -3.83 1.99 -16.73
CA LYS A 238 -4.52 1.80 -18.02
C LYS A 238 -5.75 2.71 -18.19
N TYR A 239 -6.37 3.08 -17.08
CA TYR A 239 -7.58 3.89 -17.07
C TYR A 239 -7.30 5.40 -17.02
N TYR A 240 -6.02 5.78 -16.94
CA TYR A 240 -5.56 7.18 -16.86
C TYR A 240 -4.73 7.60 -18.08
N LEU A 241 -4.70 6.80 -19.14
CA LEU A 241 -3.90 7.10 -20.35
C LEU A 241 -4.55 8.17 -21.23
N ASP A 242 -5.88 8.08 -21.42
CA ASP A 242 -6.60 8.95 -22.37
C ASP A 242 -7.05 10.27 -21.74
N ASP A 243 -7.61 10.23 -20.52
CA ASP A 243 -8.14 11.39 -19.80
C ASP A 243 -7.74 11.34 -18.32
N PRO A 244 -6.46 11.53 -17.99
CA PRO A 244 -5.97 11.40 -16.62
C PRO A 244 -6.59 12.43 -15.67
N ASP A 245 -6.71 13.69 -16.09
CA ASP A 245 -7.22 14.78 -15.25
C ASP A 245 -8.72 14.63 -14.99
N GLY A 246 -9.50 14.25 -16.02
CA GLY A 246 -10.93 14.01 -15.87
C GLY A 246 -11.23 12.77 -15.03
N GLN A 247 -10.47 11.68 -15.19
CA GLN A 247 -10.67 10.49 -14.37
C GLN A 247 -10.33 10.75 -12.91
N LEU A 248 -9.20 11.37 -12.63
CA LEU A 248 -8.82 11.77 -11.25
C LEU A 248 -9.88 12.66 -10.58
N SER A 249 -10.49 13.56 -11.35
CA SER A 249 -11.53 14.44 -10.80
C SER A 249 -12.80 13.65 -10.43
N ARG A 250 -13.20 12.69 -11.25
CA ARG A 250 -14.32 11.78 -10.95
C ARG A 250 -14.05 10.91 -9.71
N ASP A 251 -12.84 10.38 -9.60
CA ASP A 251 -12.44 9.57 -8.46
C ASP A 251 -12.42 10.37 -7.16
N TYR A 252 -11.89 11.59 -7.20
CA TYR A 252 -11.90 12.48 -6.04
C TYR A 252 -13.31 12.85 -5.62
N GLU A 253 -14.20 13.21 -6.57
CA GLU A 253 -15.58 13.53 -6.30
C GLU A 253 -16.31 12.33 -5.68
N PHE A 254 -16.12 11.13 -6.23
CA PHE A 254 -16.71 9.92 -5.69
C PHE A 254 -16.26 9.68 -4.25
N ILE A 255 -14.96 9.53 -3.99
CA ILE A 255 -14.49 9.17 -2.64
C ILE A 255 -14.77 10.28 -1.63
N SER A 256 -14.60 11.55 -2.01
CA SER A 256 -14.84 12.65 -1.11
C SER A 256 -16.32 12.82 -0.71
N SER A 257 -17.26 12.32 -1.49
CA SER A 257 -18.68 12.36 -1.15
C SER A 257 -19.12 11.23 -0.21
N HIS A 258 -18.35 10.12 -0.13
CA HIS A 258 -18.73 8.93 0.64
C HIS A 258 -18.02 8.84 2.01
N VAL A 259 -16.86 9.50 2.21
CA VAL A 259 -16.05 9.40 3.44
C VAL A 259 -16.05 10.65 4.30
#